data_e5315090476c59a0aa01d4c9a596dd7a
#
_entry.id   e5315090476c59a0aa01d4c9a596dd7a
#
_cell.length_a   1.000
_cell.length_b   1.000
_cell.length_c   1.000
_cell.angle_alpha   90.00
_cell.angle_beta   90.00
_cell.angle_gamma   90.00
#
_symmetry.space_group_name_H-M   'P 1'
#
loop_
_entity.id
_entity.type
_entity.pdbx_description
1 polymer ?
#
loop_
_entity_poly.entity_id
_entity_poly.type
_entity_poly.pdbx_seq_one_letter_code
_entity_poly.pdbx_strand_id
1 'polypeptide(L)'
;MTIIDCHVHLNHYEGTKYLPLEERTELLLRTMREGNVDHSIVLSSYKVNPDRPSTEQLIEVTKKHDNLSIVAGFSIDGHNDNDFQNCRRWLQDGLIKGMKLYCGYEHYYPYDERYQRVYDLCIEFGVPVMIHTGDTYTSKGKLRFAHPLNIDEVAVDNPELKIIICHLGNPWIQDCEEVIYKNKNAYADISGLVLGEFTHYFEDFMADKVKEFLNYAGEPRYLLYGSDWPLSNMDSYLNFAAKLELAQHSRELLMFRNAQALFKI
;
A
#
# COMPACT_ATOMS: atom_id res chain seq x y z
N MET A 1 -17.67 -12.33 4.67
CA MET A 1 -17.30 -11.45 3.56
C MET A 1 -15.80 -11.55 3.43
N THR A 2 -15.27 -11.72 2.24
CA THR A 2 -13.82 -11.72 2.01
C THR A 2 -13.21 -10.38 2.37
N ILE A 3 -12.03 -10.39 3.00
CA ILE A 3 -11.26 -9.20 3.36
C ILE A 3 -9.83 -9.39 2.88
N ILE A 4 -9.34 -8.43 2.09
CA ILE A 4 -7.95 -8.36 1.63
C ILE A 4 -7.33 -7.09 2.19
N ASP A 5 -6.33 -7.24 3.05
CA ASP A 5 -5.52 -6.12 3.51
C ASP A 5 -4.38 -5.88 2.51
N CYS A 6 -4.50 -4.83 1.71
CA CYS A 6 -3.55 -4.57 0.62
C CYS A 6 -2.25 -3.89 1.07
N HIS A 7 -2.09 -3.59 2.36
CA HIS A 7 -0.95 -2.82 2.84
C HIS A 7 -0.52 -3.26 4.25
N VAL A 8 0.38 -4.23 4.31
CA VAL A 8 1.00 -4.67 5.56
C VAL A 8 2.52 -4.77 5.42
N HIS A 9 3.23 -4.72 6.54
CA HIS A 9 4.68 -4.83 6.59
C HIS A 9 5.13 -5.90 7.58
N LEU A 10 6.22 -6.60 7.27
CA LEU A 10 6.93 -7.47 8.20
C LEU A 10 8.19 -6.79 8.76
N ASN A 11 8.20 -5.46 8.80
CA ASN A 11 9.27 -4.68 9.39
C ASN A 11 9.25 -4.76 10.92
N HIS A 12 10.42 -4.63 11.53
CA HIS A 12 10.54 -4.29 12.96
C HIS A 12 10.57 -2.78 13.10
N TYR A 13 9.89 -2.24 14.10
CA TYR A 13 9.85 -0.82 14.41
C TYR A 13 10.39 -0.55 15.81
N GLU A 14 11.09 0.57 15.96
CA GLU A 14 11.65 1.01 17.25
C GLU A 14 10.56 1.09 18.33
N GLY A 15 10.91 0.69 19.54
CA GLY A 15 9.97 0.65 20.67
C GLY A 15 9.15 -0.63 20.79
N THR A 16 9.24 -1.55 19.82
CA THR A 16 8.62 -2.88 19.91
C THR A 16 9.65 -3.96 20.23
N LYS A 17 9.19 -5.13 20.73
CA LYS A 17 10.06 -6.29 20.91
C LYS A 17 10.55 -6.78 19.56
N TYR A 18 11.88 -6.93 19.41
CA TYR A 18 12.45 -7.55 18.21
C TYR A 18 12.02 -9.03 18.11
N LEU A 19 11.49 -9.39 16.96
CA LEU A 19 11.15 -10.77 16.61
C LEU A 19 11.86 -11.13 15.29
N PRO A 20 12.36 -12.38 15.16
CA PRO A 20 12.83 -12.91 13.88
C PRO A 20 11.74 -12.82 12.80
N LEU A 21 12.10 -12.84 11.52
CA LEU A 21 11.17 -12.65 10.40
C LEU A 21 10.06 -13.71 10.39
N GLU A 22 10.40 -14.96 10.69
CA GLU A 22 9.44 -16.07 10.80
C GLU A 22 8.40 -15.80 11.89
N GLU A 23 8.84 -15.32 13.06
CA GLU A 23 7.92 -14.99 14.16
C GLU A 23 7.04 -13.77 13.82
N ARG A 24 7.56 -12.79 13.07
CA ARG A 24 6.77 -11.66 12.56
C ARG A 24 5.71 -12.15 11.57
N THR A 25 6.06 -13.12 10.71
CA THR A 25 5.12 -13.75 9.78
C THR A 25 4.01 -14.50 10.51
N GLU A 26 4.37 -15.30 11.52
CA GLU A 26 3.37 -16.01 12.35
C GLU A 26 2.48 -15.04 13.14
N LEU A 27 3.04 -13.92 13.60
CA LEU A 27 2.27 -12.86 14.26
C LEU A 27 1.24 -12.25 13.28
N LEU A 28 1.63 -11.91 12.06
CA LEU A 28 0.71 -11.44 11.02
C LEU A 28 -0.41 -12.45 10.77
N LEU A 29 -0.07 -13.71 10.53
CA LEU A 29 -1.04 -14.77 10.27
C LEU A 29 -2.02 -14.99 11.42
N ARG A 30 -1.56 -14.83 12.66
CA ARG A 30 -2.44 -14.86 13.84
C ARG A 30 -3.37 -13.67 13.87
N THR A 31 -2.85 -12.46 13.68
CA THR A 31 -3.65 -11.23 13.64
C THR A 31 -4.70 -11.28 12.52
N MET A 32 -4.34 -11.79 11.34
CA MET A 32 -5.29 -12.01 10.24
C MET A 32 -6.42 -12.97 10.65
N ARG A 33 -6.10 -14.10 11.33
CA ARG A 33 -7.12 -15.03 11.79
C ARG A 33 -8.05 -14.41 12.82
N GLU A 34 -7.51 -13.64 13.77
CA GLU A 34 -8.29 -12.93 14.80
C GLU A 34 -9.23 -11.89 14.18
N GLY A 35 -8.77 -11.15 13.17
CA GLY A 35 -9.55 -10.15 12.44
C GLY A 35 -10.41 -10.72 11.29
N ASN A 36 -10.36 -12.03 11.01
CA ASN A 36 -11.00 -12.66 9.85
C ASN A 36 -10.55 -12.01 8.50
N VAL A 37 -9.29 -11.64 8.39
CA VAL A 37 -8.66 -11.17 7.15
C VAL A 37 -8.21 -12.40 6.35
N ASP A 38 -8.76 -12.54 5.14
CA ASP A 38 -8.53 -13.74 4.31
C ASP A 38 -7.19 -13.69 3.58
N HIS A 39 -6.72 -12.51 3.21
CA HIS A 39 -5.47 -12.34 2.46
C HIS A 39 -4.79 -11.01 2.85
N SER A 40 -3.45 -11.01 2.88
CA SER A 40 -2.68 -9.79 3.09
C SER A 40 -1.57 -9.63 2.04
N ILE A 41 -1.35 -8.39 1.63
CA ILE A 41 -0.28 -8.02 0.70
C ILE A 41 0.85 -7.38 1.49
N VAL A 42 1.98 -8.07 1.55
CA VAL A 42 3.17 -7.67 2.30
C VAL A 42 4.06 -6.80 1.40
N LEU A 43 4.35 -5.59 1.83
CA LEU A 43 5.20 -4.65 1.10
C LEU A 43 6.63 -4.71 1.66
N SER A 44 7.61 -4.97 0.79
CA SER A 44 9.02 -4.82 1.18
C SER A 44 9.44 -3.36 1.21
N SER A 45 10.48 -3.07 2.01
CA SER A 45 10.97 -1.70 2.18
C SER A 45 11.92 -1.28 1.04
N TYR A 46 12.12 0.03 0.88
CA TYR A 46 13.17 0.62 0.05
C TYR A 46 14.59 0.44 0.61
N LYS A 47 14.70 0.10 1.90
CA LYS A 47 15.96 -0.17 2.60
C LYS A 47 15.94 -1.57 3.17
N VAL A 48 17.02 -2.29 2.98
CA VAL A 48 17.23 -3.62 3.56
C VAL A 48 18.21 -3.50 4.73
N ASN A 49 17.79 -3.99 5.89
CA ASN A 49 18.60 -4.09 7.10
C ASN A 49 17.94 -5.12 8.04
N PRO A 50 18.48 -5.42 9.23
CA PRO A 50 17.90 -6.42 10.15
C PRO A 50 16.44 -6.15 10.53
N ASP A 51 16.00 -4.91 10.53
CA ASP A 51 14.62 -4.52 10.86
C ASP A 51 13.68 -4.57 9.65
N ARG A 52 14.24 -4.53 8.44
CA ARG A 52 13.51 -4.42 7.18
C ARG A 52 13.97 -5.49 6.19
N PRO A 53 13.25 -6.61 6.10
CA PRO A 53 13.61 -7.73 5.24
C PRO A 53 13.62 -7.33 3.77
N SER A 54 14.50 -7.97 2.99
CA SER A 54 14.50 -7.84 1.54
C SER A 54 13.28 -8.52 0.91
N THR A 55 12.97 -8.17 -0.33
CA THR A 55 11.92 -8.85 -1.11
C THR A 55 12.17 -10.35 -1.18
N GLU A 56 13.42 -10.78 -1.40
CA GLU A 56 13.79 -12.19 -1.45
C GLU A 56 13.52 -12.93 -0.14
N GLN A 57 13.88 -12.30 1.01
CA GLN A 57 13.56 -12.86 2.33
C GLN A 57 12.05 -12.96 2.56
N LEU A 58 11.27 -11.97 2.10
CA LEU A 58 9.82 -12.02 2.19
C LEU A 58 9.25 -13.15 1.33
N ILE A 59 9.72 -13.32 0.09
CA ILE A 59 9.32 -14.44 -0.78
C ILE A 59 9.57 -15.77 -0.07
N GLU A 60 10.75 -15.93 0.55
CA GLU A 60 11.10 -17.17 1.22
C GLU A 60 10.17 -17.53 2.39
N VAL A 61 9.78 -16.57 3.21
CA VAL A 61 8.89 -16.83 4.35
C VAL A 61 7.41 -16.92 3.96
N THR A 62 6.98 -16.22 2.89
CA THR A 62 5.57 -16.18 2.49
C THR A 62 5.18 -17.30 1.52
N LYS A 63 6.11 -17.90 0.78
CA LYS A 63 5.82 -18.97 -0.21
C LYS A 63 5.08 -20.19 0.33
N LYS A 64 5.01 -20.35 1.64
CA LYS A 64 4.31 -21.45 2.34
C LYS A 64 2.86 -21.10 2.69
N HIS A 65 2.44 -19.86 2.39
CA HIS A 65 1.17 -19.30 2.83
C HIS A 65 0.42 -18.70 1.64
N ASP A 66 -0.57 -19.42 1.13
CA ASP A 66 -1.36 -19.03 -0.05
C ASP A 66 -2.17 -17.75 0.18
N ASN A 67 -2.33 -17.33 1.43
CA ASN A 67 -3.02 -16.11 1.84
C ASN A 67 -2.11 -14.89 2.05
N LEU A 68 -0.85 -14.98 1.62
CA LEU A 68 0.09 -13.86 1.60
C LEU A 68 0.60 -13.62 0.17
N SER A 69 0.60 -12.38 -0.26
CA SER A 69 1.22 -11.92 -1.50
C SER A 69 2.25 -10.84 -1.22
N ILE A 70 3.13 -10.55 -2.17
CA ILE A 70 4.20 -9.58 -2.00
C ILE A 70 4.11 -8.49 -3.05
N VAL A 71 4.36 -7.27 -2.62
CA VAL A 71 4.69 -6.11 -3.46
C VAL A 71 6.13 -5.72 -3.16
N ALA A 72 6.96 -5.66 -4.21
CA ALA A 72 8.38 -5.40 -4.07
C ALA A 72 8.69 -3.90 -3.96
N GLY A 73 9.33 -3.49 -2.88
CA GLY A 73 9.88 -2.14 -2.74
C GLY A 73 11.04 -1.92 -3.70
N PHE A 74 11.07 -0.77 -4.35
CA PHE A 74 12.17 -0.36 -5.21
C PHE A 74 12.75 0.98 -4.75
N SER A 75 14.07 1.10 -4.81
CA SER A 75 14.84 2.29 -4.43
C SER A 75 15.76 2.71 -5.56
N ILE A 76 15.75 3.99 -5.91
CA ILE A 76 16.70 4.53 -6.91
C ILE A 76 18.15 4.40 -6.42
N ASP A 77 18.38 4.69 -5.14
CA ASP A 77 19.74 4.69 -4.57
C ASP A 77 20.18 3.30 -4.06
N GLY A 78 19.20 2.45 -3.71
CA GLY A 78 19.45 1.18 -3.04
C GLY A 78 19.49 -0.04 -3.97
N HIS A 79 18.97 0.07 -5.19
CA HIS A 79 18.87 -1.04 -6.12
C HIS A 79 19.68 -0.80 -7.39
N ASN A 80 20.42 -1.81 -7.81
CA ASN A 80 21.16 -1.85 -9.05
C ASN A 80 20.38 -2.59 -10.15
N ASP A 81 21.01 -2.77 -11.32
CA ASP A 81 20.35 -3.43 -12.45
C ASP A 81 20.04 -4.91 -12.18
N ASN A 82 20.85 -5.61 -11.39
CA ASN A 82 20.57 -7.01 -11.02
C ASN A 82 19.32 -7.10 -10.16
N ASP A 83 19.14 -6.17 -9.21
CA ASP A 83 17.95 -6.11 -8.35
C ASP A 83 16.70 -5.83 -9.19
N PHE A 84 16.81 -4.96 -10.18
CA PHE A 84 15.73 -4.72 -11.14
C PHE A 84 15.38 -5.97 -11.97
N GLN A 85 16.41 -6.70 -12.45
CA GLN A 85 16.19 -7.96 -13.17
C GLN A 85 15.59 -9.05 -12.26
N ASN A 86 15.89 -9.03 -10.96
CA ASN A 86 15.24 -9.89 -9.99
C ASN A 86 13.74 -9.57 -9.90
N CYS A 87 13.36 -8.29 -9.80
CA CYS A 87 11.95 -7.87 -9.81
C CYS A 87 11.23 -8.38 -11.07
N ARG A 88 11.83 -8.26 -12.24
CA ARG A 88 11.29 -8.80 -13.51
C ARG A 88 11.02 -10.30 -13.42
N ARG A 89 12.02 -11.08 -12.96
CA ARG A 89 11.86 -12.53 -12.80
C ARG A 89 10.75 -12.88 -11.79
N TRP A 90 10.71 -12.20 -10.64
CA TRP A 90 9.69 -12.45 -9.63
C TRP A 90 8.27 -12.13 -10.14
N LEU A 91 8.11 -11.09 -10.98
CA LEU A 91 6.85 -10.81 -11.66
C LEU A 91 6.49 -11.91 -12.66
N GLN A 92 7.46 -12.34 -13.48
CA GLN A 92 7.29 -13.42 -14.44
C GLN A 92 6.88 -14.74 -13.78
N ASP A 93 7.49 -15.06 -12.65
CA ASP A 93 7.22 -16.27 -11.87
C ASP A 93 5.98 -16.13 -10.97
N GLY A 94 5.34 -14.96 -10.93
CA GLY A 94 4.16 -14.67 -10.12
C GLY A 94 4.43 -14.56 -8.61
N LEU A 95 5.71 -14.44 -8.21
CA LEU A 95 6.15 -14.37 -6.82
C LEU A 95 5.88 -13.01 -6.18
N ILE A 96 5.79 -11.95 -6.99
CA ILE A 96 5.35 -10.63 -6.54
C ILE A 96 4.17 -10.15 -7.40
N LYS A 97 3.34 -9.28 -6.83
CA LYS A 97 2.07 -8.83 -7.42
C LYS A 97 2.06 -7.34 -7.77
N GLY A 98 3.17 -6.65 -7.60
CA GLY A 98 3.31 -5.23 -7.88
C GLY A 98 4.63 -4.68 -7.37
N MET A 99 4.82 -3.37 -7.56
CA MET A 99 6.00 -2.63 -7.10
C MET A 99 5.60 -1.53 -6.12
N LYS A 100 6.49 -1.17 -5.20
CA LYS A 100 6.28 -0.08 -4.23
C LYS A 100 7.40 0.95 -4.31
N LEU A 101 7.02 2.24 -4.38
CA LEU A 101 7.93 3.38 -4.30
C LEU A 101 7.71 4.13 -3.00
N TYR A 102 8.78 4.67 -2.43
CA TYR A 102 8.79 5.32 -1.12
C TYR A 102 9.12 6.82 -1.24
N CYS A 103 8.40 7.52 -2.12
CA CYS A 103 8.56 8.98 -2.29
C CYS A 103 8.33 9.71 -0.96
N GLY A 104 9.19 10.68 -0.66
CA GLY A 104 9.20 11.35 0.65
C GLY A 104 10.22 10.75 1.63
N TYR A 105 10.30 9.43 1.73
CA TYR A 105 11.40 8.74 2.41
C TYR A 105 12.68 8.76 1.57
N GLU A 106 12.55 8.51 0.28
CA GLU A 106 13.53 8.84 -0.73
C GLU A 106 13.19 10.23 -1.29
N HIS A 107 14.20 11.07 -1.50
CA HIS A 107 14.00 12.46 -1.87
C HIS A 107 13.90 12.65 -3.38
N TYR A 108 13.06 11.81 -4.02
CA TYR A 108 12.75 11.84 -5.45
C TYR A 108 11.25 12.01 -5.66
N TYR A 109 10.90 12.79 -6.66
CA TYR A 109 9.50 12.89 -7.11
C TYR A 109 9.09 11.59 -7.80
N PRO A 110 7.81 11.20 -7.73
CA PRO A 110 7.35 9.99 -8.43
C PRO A 110 7.52 10.08 -9.96
N TYR A 111 7.55 11.28 -10.54
CA TYR A 111 7.83 11.50 -11.96
C TYR A 111 9.33 11.63 -12.29
N ASP A 112 10.25 11.26 -11.40
CA ASP A 112 11.68 11.16 -11.72
C ASP A 112 11.89 10.10 -12.80
N GLU A 113 12.61 10.45 -13.89
CA GLU A 113 12.79 9.58 -15.06
C GLU A 113 13.35 8.19 -14.74
N ARG A 114 14.09 8.06 -13.62
CA ARG A 114 14.66 6.79 -13.18
C ARG A 114 13.60 5.78 -12.71
N TYR A 115 12.38 6.25 -12.34
CA TYR A 115 11.26 5.39 -12.02
C TYR A 115 10.53 4.88 -13.27
N GLN A 116 10.73 5.47 -14.46
CA GLN A 116 10.01 5.06 -15.67
C GLN A 116 10.19 3.56 -15.96
N ARG A 117 11.39 3.02 -15.77
CA ARG A 117 11.64 1.58 -15.91
C ARG A 117 10.77 0.69 -15.01
N VAL A 118 10.38 1.19 -13.83
CA VAL A 118 9.47 0.50 -12.91
C VAL A 118 8.04 0.56 -13.43
N TYR A 119 7.63 1.71 -13.95
CA TYR A 119 6.31 1.89 -14.55
C TYR A 119 6.14 1.01 -15.80
N ASP A 120 7.11 1.01 -16.69
CA ASP A 120 7.14 0.14 -17.87
C ASP A 120 7.02 -1.34 -17.50
N LEU A 121 7.73 -1.75 -16.44
CA LEU A 121 7.66 -3.10 -15.91
C LEU A 121 6.27 -3.44 -15.35
N CYS A 122 5.66 -2.54 -14.61
CA CYS A 122 4.31 -2.72 -14.08
C CYS A 122 3.27 -2.80 -15.20
N ILE A 123 3.41 -1.98 -16.24
CA ILE A 123 2.54 -2.01 -17.43
C ILE A 123 2.70 -3.34 -18.17
N GLU A 124 3.94 -3.78 -18.43
CA GLU A 124 4.26 -5.03 -19.12
C GLU A 124 3.58 -6.25 -18.47
N PHE A 125 3.63 -6.33 -17.13
CA PHE A 125 3.02 -7.44 -16.39
C PHE A 125 1.56 -7.17 -15.98
N GLY A 126 1.05 -5.95 -16.22
CA GLY A 126 -0.31 -5.53 -15.87
C GLY A 126 -0.59 -5.59 -14.37
N VAL A 127 0.42 -5.25 -13.56
CA VAL A 127 0.36 -5.18 -12.09
C VAL A 127 0.41 -3.72 -11.63
N PRO A 128 -0.04 -3.39 -10.40
CA PRO A 128 -0.01 -2.02 -9.92
C PRO A 128 1.37 -1.60 -9.43
N VAL A 129 1.63 -0.28 -9.48
CA VAL A 129 2.62 0.38 -8.64
C VAL A 129 1.93 1.06 -7.46
N MET A 130 2.39 0.80 -6.25
CA MET A 130 1.99 1.51 -5.03
C MET A 130 2.99 2.61 -4.74
N ILE A 131 2.53 3.84 -4.56
CA ILE A 131 3.41 4.99 -4.30
C ILE A 131 3.08 5.58 -2.94
N HIS A 132 4.09 5.64 -2.06
CA HIS A 132 3.93 6.31 -0.77
C HIS A 132 3.61 7.78 -0.97
N THR A 133 2.55 8.25 -0.32
CA THR A 133 2.16 9.66 -0.27
C THR A 133 1.78 10.05 1.17
N GLY A 134 1.65 11.35 1.40
CA GLY A 134 1.21 11.87 2.67
C GLY A 134 2.33 12.00 3.71
N ASP A 135 1.96 11.77 4.95
CA ASP A 135 2.85 11.89 6.09
C ASP A 135 3.97 10.84 6.07
N THR A 136 5.07 11.13 6.75
CA THR A 136 6.21 10.21 6.84
C THR A 136 6.48 9.86 8.31
N TYR A 137 6.62 8.56 8.61
CA TYR A 137 6.95 8.06 9.94
C TYR A 137 8.27 8.62 10.51
N THR A 138 9.18 9.10 9.66
CA THR A 138 10.48 9.63 10.07
C THR A 138 10.60 11.13 9.85
N SER A 139 11.21 11.83 10.81
CA SER A 139 11.55 13.26 10.69
C SER A 139 12.55 13.59 9.56
N LYS A 140 13.17 12.57 8.95
CA LYS A 140 14.08 12.73 7.80
C LYS A 140 13.36 12.76 6.46
N GLY A 141 12.07 12.38 6.43
CA GLY A 141 11.23 12.43 5.25
C GLY A 141 11.00 13.88 4.78
N LYS A 142 10.79 14.06 3.48
CA LYS A 142 10.48 15.37 2.89
C LYS A 142 9.13 15.31 2.18
N LEU A 143 8.13 15.88 2.80
CA LEU A 143 6.73 15.83 2.40
C LEU A 143 6.46 16.27 0.95
N ARG A 144 7.22 17.21 0.42
CA ARG A 144 7.05 17.69 -0.96
C ARG A 144 7.15 16.57 -2.01
N PHE A 145 7.93 15.52 -1.72
CA PHE A 145 8.07 14.38 -2.63
C PHE A 145 6.92 13.36 -2.47
N ALA A 146 6.21 13.43 -1.35
CA ALA A 146 5.09 12.53 -1.01
C ALA A 146 3.71 13.21 -1.22
N HIS A 147 3.65 14.37 -1.85
CA HIS A 147 2.39 15.07 -2.09
C HIS A 147 1.59 14.35 -3.20
N PRO A 148 0.29 14.05 -3.01
CA PRO A 148 -0.51 13.27 -3.96
C PRO A 148 -0.64 13.92 -5.34
N LEU A 149 -0.60 15.25 -5.48
CA LEU A 149 -0.59 15.94 -6.78
C LEU A 149 0.59 15.52 -7.67
N ASN A 150 1.70 15.08 -7.10
CA ASN A 150 2.82 14.56 -7.89
C ASN A 150 2.45 13.29 -8.67
N ILE A 151 1.39 12.59 -8.28
CA ILE A 151 0.91 11.39 -8.96
C ILE A 151 0.15 11.72 -10.23
N ASP A 152 -0.41 12.93 -10.34
CA ASP A 152 -1.11 13.38 -11.54
C ASP A 152 -0.20 13.34 -12.77
N GLU A 153 1.05 13.82 -12.65
CA GLU A 153 2.05 13.77 -13.71
C GLU A 153 2.28 12.33 -14.18
N VAL A 154 2.50 11.41 -13.23
CA VAL A 154 2.73 9.98 -13.54
C VAL A 154 1.52 9.35 -14.21
N ALA A 155 0.31 9.67 -13.74
CA ALA A 155 -0.93 9.09 -14.25
C ALA A 155 -1.25 9.54 -15.67
N VAL A 156 -0.96 10.81 -15.98
CA VAL A 156 -1.14 11.39 -17.33
C VAL A 156 -0.12 10.81 -18.32
N ASP A 157 1.13 10.74 -17.92
CA ASP A 157 2.22 10.27 -18.78
C ASP A 157 2.19 8.75 -18.99
N ASN A 158 1.54 7.99 -18.08
CA ASN A 158 1.44 6.53 -18.12
C ASN A 158 -0.02 6.05 -18.02
N PRO A 159 -0.88 6.25 -19.01
CA PRO A 159 -2.32 5.98 -18.91
C PRO A 159 -2.67 4.49 -18.74
N GLU A 160 -1.78 3.56 -19.07
CA GLU A 160 -1.95 2.12 -18.88
C GLU A 160 -1.46 1.62 -17.51
N LEU A 161 -0.71 2.44 -16.77
CA LEU A 161 -0.18 2.12 -15.46
C LEU A 161 -1.30 2.14 -14.42
N LYS A 162 -1.43 1.09 -13.63
CA LYS A 162 -2.32 1.08 -12.46
C LYS A 162 -1.56 1.64 -11.25
N ILE A 163 -2.00 2.77 -10.73
CA ILE A 163 -1.30 3.48 -9.66
C ILE A 163 -2.14 3.41 -8.39
N ILE A 164 -1.56 3.00 -7.27
CA ILE A 164 -2.20 3.05 -5.95
C ILE A 164 -1.50 4.12 -5.11
N ILE A 165 -2.22 5.19 -4.81
CA ILE A 165 -1.82 6.26 -3.90
C ILE A 165 -1.96 5.72 -2.48
N CYS A 166 -0.85 5.54 -1.75
CA CYS A 166 -0.91 5.02 -0.39
C CYS A 166 -1.41 6.07 0.60
N HIS A 167 -2.12 5.62 1.64
CA HIS A 167 -2.57 6.44 2.77
C HIS A 167 -3.52 7.58 2.37
N LEU A 168 -4.25 7.42 1.24
CA LEU A 168 -5.20 8.42 0.73
C LEU A 168 -4.58 9.83 0.61
N GLY A 169 -3.25 9.91 0.50
CA GLY A 169 -2.52 11.18 0.46
C GLY A 169 -2.58 11.99 1.76
N ASN A 170 -3.04 11.42 2.88
CA ASN A 170 -3.24 12.12 4.15
C ASN A 170 -1.98 12.90 4.59
N PRO A 171 -2.07 14.22 4.91
CA PRO A 171 -3.29 15.01 5.17
C PRO A 171 -3.91 15.69 3.93
N TRP A 172 -3.36 15.55 2.72
CA TRP A 172 -3.84 16.18 1.49
C TRP A 172 -4.89 15.32 0.76
N ILE A 173 -5.92 14.90 1.50
CA ILE A 173 -6.97 13.99 0.98
C ILE A 173 -7.71 14.63 -0.20
N GLN A 174 -8.03 15.93 -0.15
CA GLN A 174 -8.71 16.63 -1.25
C GLN A 174 -7.90 16.65 -2.54
N ASP A 175 -6.59 16.83 -2.46
CA ASP A 175 -5.72 16.76 -3.64
C ASP A 175 -5.69 15.33 -4.21
N CYS A 176 -5.69 14.31 -3.34
CA CYS A 176 -5.81 12.92 -3.75
C CYS A 176 -7.17 12.63 -4.41
N GLU A 177 -8.25 13.19 -3.89
CA GLU A 177 -9.60 13.11 -4.48
C GLU A 177 -9.60 13.58 -5.93
N GLU A 178 -9.02 14.75 -6.20
CA GLU A 178 -8.98 15.31 -7.54
C GLU A 178 -8.11 14.48 -8.49
N VAL A 179 -6.96 13.98 -8.03
CA VAL A 179 -6.11 13.09 -8.83
C VAL A 179 -6.87 11.83 -9.24
N ILE A 180 -7.61 11.21 -8.34
CA ILE A 180 -8.39 9.99 -8.60
C ILE A 180 -9.62 10.29 -9.45
N TYR A 181 -10.32 11.40 -9.20
CA TYR A 181 -11.49 11.80 -9.98
C TYR A 181 -11.13 12.01 -11.45
N LYS A 182 -9.99 12.67 -11.70
CA LYS A 182 -9.49 12.96 -13.05
C LYS A 182 -8.92 11.72 -13.76
N ASN A 183 -8.14 10.88 -13.05
CA ASN A 183 -7.34 9.82 -13.65
C ASN A 183 -7.93 8.43 -13.37
N LYS A 184 -8.48 7.79 -14.39
CA LYS A 184 -9.13 6.47 -14.28
C LYS A 184 -8.18 5.31 -13.93
N ASN A 185 -6.87 5.53 -14.05
CA ASN A 185 -5.81 4.58 -13.72
C ASN A 185 -5.22 4.80 -12.31
N ALA A 186 -5.72 5.80 -11.58
CA ALA A 186 -5.33 6.09 -10.20
C ALA A 186 -6.34 5.52 -9.19
N TYR A 187 -5.83 4.88 -8.15
CA TYR A 187 -6.52 4.27 -7.01
C TYR A 187 -5.86 4.76 -5.73
N ALA A 188 -6.48 4.54 -4.58
CA ALA A 188 -5.83 4.77 -3.29
C ALA A 188 -6.15 3.67 -2.27
N ASP A 189 -5.26 3.48 -1.30
CA ASP A 189 -5.57 2.71 -0.11
C ASP A 189 -5.85 3.63 1.09
N ILE A 190 -6.66 3.15 2.02
CA ILE A 190 -7.01 3.86 3.26
C ILE A 190 -6.10 3.48 4.44
N SER A 191 -4.91 2.93 4.17
CA SER A 191 -3.95 2.51 5.19
C SER A 191 -3.26 3.70 5.88
N GLY A 192 -2.61 3.47 7.02
CA GLY A 192 -1.68 4.44 7.63
C GLY A 192 -2.29 5.78 8.06
N LEU A 193 -3.61 5.88 8.20
CA LEU A 193 -4.27 7.12 8.67
C LEU A 193 -4.09 7.36 10.17
N VAL A 194 -3.60 6.38 10.90
CA VAL A 194 -3.30 6.44 12.33
C VAL A 194 -2.09 5.57 12.65
N LEU A 195 -1.37 5.93 13.70
CA LEU A 195 -0.36 5.06 14.32
C LEU A 195 -1.00 4.40 15.55
N GLY A 196 -0.86 3.07 15.68
CA GLY A 196 -1.49 2.30 16.74
C GLY A 196 -3.00 2.13 16.53
N GLU A 197 -3.79 2.62 17.47
CA GLU A 197 -5.25 2.51 17.46
C GLU A 197 -5.91 3.86 17.22
N PHE A 198 -7.05 3.84 16.52
CA PHE A 198 -7.89 5.03 16.42
C PHE A 198 -8.44 5.42 17.81
N THR A 199 -8.30 6.69 18.18
CA THR A 199 -9.08 7.25 19.26
C THR A 199 -10.48 7.60 18.76
N HIS A 200 -11.50 7.56 19.65
CA HIS A 200 -12.89 7.76 19.28
C HIS A 200 -13.14 9.00 18.40
N TYR A 201 -12.66 10.17 18.82
CA TYR A 201 -12.84 11.42 18.05
C TYR A 201 -12.07 11.44 16.75
N PHE A 202 -10.86 10.90 16.75
CA PHE A 202 -10.03 10.87 15.54
C PHE A 202 -10.55 9.85 14.54
N GLU A 203 -11.08 8.73 15.00
CA GLU A 203 -11.72 7.73 14.15
C GLU A 203 -12.93 8.31 13.41
N ASP A 204 -13.82 9.03 14.13
CA ASP A 204 -14.98 9.70 13.53
C ASP A 204 -14.53 10.77 12.52
N PHE A 205 -13.56 11.60 12.89
CA PHE A 205 -12.98 12.60 11.99
C PHE A 205 -12.44 11.99 10.69
N MET A 206 -11.68 10.90 10.79
CA MET A 206 -11.11 10.24 9.60
C MET A 206 -12.18 9.50 8.79
N ALA A 207 -13.18 8.92 9.45
CA ALA A 207 -14.32 8.32 8.75
C ALA A 207 -15.10 9.36 7.93
N ASP A 208 -15.30 10.55 8.48
CA ASP A 208 -15.96 11.66 7.77
C ASP A 208 -15.13 12.11 6.57
N LYS A 209 -13.79 12.16 6.69
CA LYS A 209 -12.89 12.48 5.56
C LYS A 209 -12.97 11.44 4.45
N VAL A 210 -13.00 10.16 4.76
CA VAL A 210 -13.16 9.11 3.75
C VAL A 210 -14.56 9.14 3.13
N LYS A 211 -15.60 9.46 3.90
CA LYS A 211 -16.96 9.64 3.38
C LYS A 211 -17.04 10.85 2.43
N GLU A 212 -16.37 11.97 2.76
CA GLU A 212 -16.25 13.14 1.88
C GLU A 212 -15.63 12.75 0.54
N PHE A 213 -14.50 12.04 0.57
CA PHE A 213 -13.86 11.47 -0.61
C PHE A 213 -14.81 10.59 -1.44
N LEU A 214 -15.52 9.66 -0.81
CA LEU A 214 -16.46 8.77 -1.49
C LEU A 214 -17.61 9.53 -2.15
N ASN A 215 -18.08 10.60 -1.52
CA ASN A 215 -19.11 11.47 -2.10
C ASN A 215 -18.59 12.24 -3.32
N TYR A 216 -17.35 12.71 -3.28
CA TYR A 216 -16.74 13.43 -4.39
C TYR A 216 -16.42 12.52 -5.57
N ALA A 217 -15.77 11.41 -5.33
CA ALA A 217 -15.41 10.42 -6.36
C ALA A 217 -16.60 9.61 -6.87
N GLY A 218 -17.73 9.63 -6.16
CA GLY A 218 -19.01 9.02 -6.56
C GLY A 218 -19.15 7.54 -6.21
N GLU A 219 -18.08 6.82 -5.92
CA GLU A 219 -18.12 5.40 -5.53
C GLU A 219 -16.76 4.87 -5.07
N PRO A 220 -16.71 3.79 -4.26
CA PRO A 220 -15.47 3.24 -3.71
C PRO A 220 -14.67 2.38 -4.72
N ARG A 221 -14.98 2.38 -6.01
CA ARG A 221 -14.28 1.56 -7.03
C ARG A 221 -12.80 1.89 -7.16
N TYR A 222 -12.35 2.99 -6.60
CA TYR A 222 -10.95 3.42 -6.61
C TYR A 222 -10.25 3.24 -5.26
N LEU A 223 -10.97 2.77 -4.22
CA LEU A 223 -10.40 2.60 -2.89
C LEU A 223 -10.12 1.13 -2.57
N LEU A 224 -9.02 0.92 -1.84
CA LEU A 224 -8.63 -0.37 -1.30
C LEU A 224 -8.54 -0.30 0.23
N TYR A 225 -8.95 -1.37 0.88
CA TYR A 225 -8.70 -1.57 2.30
C TYR A 225 -7.23 -1.93 2.52
N GLY A 226 -6.59 -1.26 3.44
CA GLY A 226 -5.25 -1.53 3.95
C GLY A 226 -5.12 -1.01 5.37
N SER A 227 -4.37 -1.68 6.24
CA SER A 227 -4.19 -1.28 7.63
C SER A 227 -2.88 -0.54 7.89
N ASP A 228 -1.84 -0.81 7.14
CA ASP A 228 -0.44 -0.46 7.44
C ASP A 228 0.10 -1.18 8.70
N TRP A 229 -0.44 -2.39 8.98
CA TRP A 229 0.07 -3.24 10.05
C TRP A 229 1.57 -3.50 9.88
N PRO A 230 2.39 -3.49 10.93
CA PRO A 230 2.08 -3.38 12.35
C PRO A 230 2.12 -1.95 12.91
N LEU A 231 2.32 -0.92 12.08
CA LEU A 231 2.26 0.48 12.55
C LEU A 231 0.88 0.85 13.06
N SER A 232 -0.16 0.32 12.44
CA SER A 232 -1.54 0.47 12.88
C SER A 232 -2.10 -0.89 13.32
N ASN A 233 -3.06 -0.85 14.25
CA ASN A 233 -3.74 -2.04 14.74
C ASN A 233 -4.79 -2.51 13.72
N MET A 234 -4.73 -3.78 13.30
CA MET A 234 -5.63 -4.34 12.29
C MET A 234 -7.10 -4.34 12.73
N ASP A 235 -7.40 -4.69 13.99
CA ASP A 235 -8.77 -4.69 14.51
C ASP A 235 -9.35 -3.27 14.55
N SER A 236 -8.54 -2.29 14.95
CA SER A 236 -8.92 -0.88 14.94
C SER A 236 -9.26 -0.40 13.53
N TYR A 237 -8.50 -0.86 12.51
CA TYR A 237 -8.77 -0.55 11.11
C TYR A 237 -10.03 -1.22 10.57
N LEU A 238 -10.32 -2.45 10.97
CA LEU A 238 -11.57 -3.13 10.62
C LEU A 238 -12.79 -2.41 11.20
N ASN A 239 -12.69 -1.95 12.46
CA ASN A 239 -13.72 -1.14 13.10
C ASN A 239 -13.91 0.21 12.40
N PHE A 240 -12.82 0.89 12.05
CA PHE A 240 -12.83 2.11 11.25
C PHE A 240 -13.52 1.91 9.89
N ALA A 241 -13.16 0.86 9.15
CA ALA A 241 -13.79 0.54 7.85
C ALA A 241 -15.30 0.26 8.00
N ALA A 242 -15.74 -0.34 9.12
CA ALA A 242 -17.15 -0.56 9.40
C ALA A 242 -17.92 0.76 9.61
N LYS A 243 -17.30 1.80 10.18
CA LYS A 243 -17.89 3.13 10.38
C LYS A 243 -18.17 3.89 9.08
N LEU A 244 -17.60 3.46 7.96
CA LEU A 244 -17.94 4.05 6.67
C LEU A 244 -19.37 3.74 6.23
N GLU A 245 -20.04 2.77 6.85
CA GLU A 245 -21.45 2.42 6.67
C GLU A 245 -21.85 2.19 5.20
N LEU A 246 -20.93 1.61 4.42
CA LEU A 246 -21.11 1.39 3.00
C LEU A 246 -22.19 0.35 2.71
N ALA A 247 -22.95 0.57 1.65
CA ALA A 247 -23.82 -0.45 1.07
C ALA A 247 -23.00 -1.70 0.70
N GLN A 248 -23.64 -2.88 0.67
CA GLN A 248 -22.95 -4.15 0.49
C GLN A 248 -21.99 -4.15 -0.73
N HIS A 249 -22.44 -3.72 -1.89
CA HIS A 249 -21.61 -3.68 -3.09
C HIS A 249 -20.39 -2.78 -2.93
N SER A 250 -20.57 -1.58 -2.38
CA SER A 250 -19.49 -0.62 -2.14
C SER A 250 -18.48 -1.13 -1.10
N ARG A 251 -18.98 -1.83 -0.07
CA ARG A 251 -18.14 -2.48 0.93
C ARG A 251 -17.30 -3.60 0.31
N GLU A 252 -17.88 -4.41 -0.57
CA GLU A 252 -17.16 -5.47 -1.29
C GLU A 252 -16.08 -4.89 -2.20
N LEU A 253 -16.32 -3.77 -2.88
CA LEU A 253 -15.30 -3.08 -3.68
C LEU A 253 -14.12 -2.67 -2.82
N LEU A 254 -14.36 -1.96 -1.71
CA LEU A 254 -13.32 -1.50 -0.79
C LEU A 254 -12.55 -2.67 -0.17
N MET A 255 -13.26 -3.66 0.37
CA MET A 255 -12.67 -4.69 1.22
C MET A 255 -11.91 -5.78 0.45
N PHE A 256 -12.25 -6.05 -0.81
CA PHE A 256 -11.56 -7.11 -1.56
C PHE A 256 -11.59 -7.01 -3.09
N ARG A 257 -12.72 -6.60 -3.74
CA ARG A 257 -12.84 -6.71 -5.21
C ARG A 257 -11.81 -5.88 -5.96
N ASN A 258 -11.55 -4.66 -5.49
CA ASN A 258 -10.55 -3.78 -6.12
C ASN A 258 -9.14 -4.38 -5.97
N ALA A 259 -8.80 -4.89 -4.78
CA ALA A 259 -7.51 -5.55 -4.56
C ALA A 259 -7.36 -6.80 -5.42
N GLN A 260 -8.38 -7.68 -5.49
CA GLN A 260 -8.36 -8.86 -6.35
C GLN A 260 -8.10 -8.51 -7.81
N ALA A 261 -8.80 -7.49 -8.33
CA ALA A 261 -8.66 -7.06 -9.72
C ALA A 261 -7.28 -6.47 -10.03
N LEU A 262 -6.72 -5.67 -9.12
CA LEU A 262 -5.45 -5.00 -9.32
C LEU A 262 -4.25 -5.95 -9.16
N PHE A 263 -4.25 -6.79 -8.13
CA PHE A 263 -3.14 -7.67 -7.80
C PHE A 263 -3.28 -9.08 -8.42
N LYS A 264 -4.42 -9.38 -9.07
CA LYS A 264 -4.69 -10.69 -9.70
C LYS A 264 -4.55 -11.86 -8.73
N ILE A 265 -5.21 -11.77 -7.58
CA ILE A 265 -5.21 -12.75 -6.48
C ILE A 265 -6.60 -13.31 -6.19
#